data_1f6481bbb72274a495ad6ebfa31ffa07
#
_entry.id   1f6481bbb72274a495ad6ebfa31ffa07
#
_cell.length_a   1.000
_cell.length_b   1.000
_cell.length_c   1.000
_cell.angle_alpha   90.00
_cell.angle_beta   90.00
_cell.angle_gamma   90.00
#
_symmetry.space_group_name_H-M   'P 1'
#
loop_
_entity.id
_entity.type
_entity.pdbx_description
1 polymer ?
#
loop_
_entity_poly.entity_id
_entity_poly.type
_entity_poly.pdbx_seq_one_letter_code
_entity_poly.pdbx_strand_id
1 'polypeptide(L)'
;MDFTEKTIQRDIKYSGRIFTVTQDIVELPNGKTSTRDIVFHTGAVAVLVIRDGKMLLVRQYRKPLEMHFLEIPAGKLDSKEEVPLEAAKRELEEETNLVASEWVKMMEMVSTPGFCDEKITLFQAKNVTIKEDAKPADEDEFVEILWMPLEEVMKKIQAGEIADAKTIIAAQYAWMHKGE
;
A
#
# COMPACT_ATOMS: atom_id res chain seq x y z
N MET A 1 -17.55 -1.71 27.62
CA MET A 1 -18.38 -0.63 27.05
C MET A 1 -18.33 -0.82 25.55
N ASP A 2 -19.46 -0.88 24.86
CA ASP A 2 -19.53 -1.00 23.41
C ASP A 2 -19.56 0.41 22.80
N PHE A 3 -18.63 0.69 21.88
CA PHE A 3 -18.51 1.97 21.17
C PHE A 3 -18.95 1.87 19.72
N THR A 4 -19.62 0.78 19.34
CA THR A 4 -20.11 0.56 17.98
C THR A 4 -21.06 1.68 17.56
N GLU A 5 -20.83 2.24 16.38
CA GLU A 5 -21.69 3.21 15.72
C GLU A 5 -22.51 2.48 14.64
N LYS A 6 -23.83 2.60 14.70
CA LYS A 6 -24.72 1.97 13.74
C LYS A 6 -25.08 2.94 12.63
N THR A 7 -24.80 2.59 11.39
CA THR A 7 -25.24 3.38 10.24
C THR A 7 -26.77 3.33 10.12
N ILE A 8 -27.41 4.51 10.18
CA ILE A 8 -28.85 4.72 9.98
C ILE A 8 -29.16 5.00 8.52
N GLN A 9 -28.33 5.84 7.90
CA GLN A 9 -28.48 6.26 6.51
C GLN A 9 -27.11 6.46 5.87
N ARG A 10 -27.00 6.13 4.60
CA ARG A 10 -25.81 6.38 3.78
C ARG A 10 -26.18 7.18 2.55
N ASP A 11 -25.44 8.25 2.30
CA ASP A 11 -25.58 9.09 1.12
C ASP A 11 -24.23 9.11 0.36
N ILE A 12 -24.27 8.65 -0.90
CA ILE A 12 -23.09 8.63 -1.77
C ILE A 12 -22.86 10.04 -2.31
N LYS A 13 -21.75 10.66 -1.96
CA LYS A 13 -21.37 12.01 -2.42
C LYS A 13 -20.51 11.98 -3.68
N TYR A 14 -19.70 10.94 -3.85
CA TYR A 14 -18.87 10.75 -5.02
C TYR A 14 -18.60 9.26 -5.24
N SER A 15 -18.58 8.83 -6.49
CA SER A 15 -18.16 7.48 -6.87
C SER A 15 -17.20 7.61 -8.06
N GLY A 16 -15.94 7.32 -7.84
CA GLY A 16 -14.87 7.37 -8.83
C GLY A 16 -14.30 5.99 -9.15
N ARG A 17 -13.25 5.97 -9.97
CA ARG A 17 -12.52 4.76 -10.38
C ARG A 17 -11.78 4.10 -9.22
N ILE A 18 -11.28 4.90 -8.25
CA ILE A 18 -10.39 4.42 -7.18
C ILE A 18 -11.16 4.23 -5.88
N PHE A 19 -12.04 5.17 -5.54
CA PHE A 19 -12.76 5.18 -4.26
C PHE A 19 -14.17 5.76 -4.37
N THR A 20 -14.98 5.45 -3.38
CA THR A 20 -16.30 6.05 -3.19
C THR A 20 -16.31 6.84 -1.89
N VAL A 21 -16.86 8.06 -1.91
CA VAL A 21 -17.07 8.89 -0.72
C VAL A 21 -18.53 8.89 -0.35
N THR A 22 -18.81 8.60 0.92
CA THR A 22 -20.16 8.68 1.49
C THR A 22 -20.21 9.64 2.66
N GLN A 23 -21.39 10.13 2.94
CA GLN A 23 -21.73 10.75 4.23
C GLN A 23 -22.78 9.86 4.90
N ASP A 24 -22.39 9.27 6.00
CA ASP A 24 -23.26 8.39 6.77
C ASP A 24 -23.84 9.15 7.97
N ILE A 25 -25.15 8.94 8.27
CA ILE A 25 -25.73 9.29 9.55
C ILE A 25 -25.61 8.04 10.43
N VAL A 26 -25.00 8.20 11.59
CA VAL A 26 -24.76 7.09 12.53
C VAL A 26 -25.42 7.37 13.88
N GLU A 27 -25.88 6.29 14.53
CA GLU A 27 -26.28 6.31 15.93
C GLU A 27 -25.07 6.06 16.82
N LEU A 28 -24.81 6.98 17.73
CA LEU A 28 -23.71 6.90 18.71
C LEU A 28 -24.10 6.00 19.90
N PRO A 29 -23.12 5.49 20.68
CA PRO A 29 -23.38 4.66 21.85
C PRO A 29 -24.27 5.31 22.92
N ASN A 30 -24.43 6.63 22.91
CA ASN A 30 -25.29 7.38 23.82
C ASN A 30 -26.70 7.65 23.26
N GLY A 31 -27.06 7.04 22.11
CA GLY A 31 -28.35 7.18 21.44
C GLY A 31 -28.53 8.48 20.64
N LYS A 32 -27.51 9.35 20.59
CA LYS A 32 -27.52 10.54 19.73
C LYS A 32 -27.07 10.17 18.31
N THR A 33 -27.35 11.04 17.34
CA THR A 33 -26.90 10.90 15.97
C THR A 33 -25.71 11.81 15.67
N SER A 34 -24.88 11.40 14.72
CA SER A 34 -23.77 12.19 14.18
C SER A 34 -23.57 11.84 12.69
N THR A 35 -22.75 12.63 12.00
CA THR A 35 -22.35 12.35 10.61
C THR A 35 -20.93 11.80 10.56
N ARG A 36 -20.66 10.94 9.54
CA ARG A 36 -19.33 10.41 9.20
C ARG A 36 -19.11 10.55 7.72
N ASP A 37 -18.05 11.23 7.35
CA ASP A 37 -17.57 11.23 5.95
C ASP A 37 -16.60 10.06 5.81
N ILE A 38 -16.90 9.13 4.89
CA ILE A 38 -16.19 7.86 4.77
C ILE A 38 -15.72 7.69 3.33
N VAL A 39 -14.47 7.27 3.17
CA VAL A 39 -13.88 6.82 1.90
C VAL A 39 -13.84 5.31 1.89
N PHE A 40 -14.50 4.70 0.90
CA PHE A 40 -14.44 3.26 0.64
C PHE A 40 -13.44 2.97 -0.48
N HIS A 41 -12.49 2.09 -0.22
CA HIS A 41 -11.42 1.68 -1.12
C HIS A 41 -11.46 0.17 -1.37
N THR A 42 -10.94 -0.31 -2.52
CA THR A 42 -10.85 -1.75 -2.80
C THR A 42 -9.81 -2.46 -1.94
N GLY A 43 -8.85 -1.72 -1.41
CA GLY A 43 -7.66 -2.22 -0.75
C GLY A 43 -6.43 -2.14 -1.66
N ALA A 44 -5.28 -2.47 -1.11
CA ALA A 44 -4.01 -2.42 -1.82
C ALA A 44 -3.05 -3.51 -1.32
N VAL A 45 -1.97 -3.70 -2.07
CA VAL A 45 -0.84 -4.56 -1.71
C VAL A 45 0.46 -3.76 -1.81
N ALA A 46 1.47 -4.19 -1.05
CA ALA A 46 2.82 -3.65 -1.17
C ALA A 46 3.85 -4.76 -1.00
N VAL A 47 4.98 -4.64 -1.68
CA VAL A 47 5.96 -5.72 -1.79
C VAL A 47 7.34 -5.28 -1.33
N LEU A 48 7.82 -5.88 -0.25
CA LEU A 48 9.21 -5.78 0.20
C LEU A 48 10.07 -6.76 -0.58
N VAL A 49 11.13 -6.28 -1.20
CA VAL A 49 12.18 -7.12 -1.80
C VAL A 49 13.53 -6.69 -1.25
N ILE A 50 14.25 -7.65 -0.69
CA ILE A 50 15.66 -7.47 -0.26
C ILE A 50 16.53 -8.42 -1.10
N ARG A 51 17.58 -7.87 -1.71
CA ARG A 51 18.60 -8.63 -2.45
C ARG A 51 19.96 -8.02 -2.21
N ASP A 52 20.92 -8.82 -1.79
CA ASP A 52 22.31 -8.42 -1.51
C ASP A 52 22.40 -7.21 -0.55
N GLY A 53 21.56 -7.20 0.51
CA GLY A 53 21.51 -6.13 1.50
C GLY A 53 20.89 -4.81 1.01
N LYS A 54 20.35 -4.80 -0.22
CA LYS A 54 19.65 -3.66 -0.82
C LYS A 54 18.14 -3.91 -0.87
N MET A 55 17.40 -2.86 -0.61
CA MET A 55 15.94 -2.83 -0.74
C MET A 55 15.54 -2.29 -2.11
N LEU A 56 14.59 -2.95 -2.75
CA LEU A 56 13.97 -2.48 -3.97
C LEU A 56 13.04 -1.32 -3.63
N LEU A 57 13.20 -0.23 -4.34
CA LEU A 57 12.33 0.94 -4.28
C LEU A 57 11.90 1.34 -5.69
N VAL A 58 10.77 1.99 -5.77
CA VAL A 58 10.29 2.70 -6.94
C VAL A 58 10.18 4.18 -6.62
N ARG A 59 10.54 5.03 -7.58
CA ARG A 59 10.34 6.48 -7.48
C ARG A 59 9.27 6.88 -8.46
N GLN A 60 8.18 7.49 -7.96
CA GLN A 60 7.09 7.96 -8.78
C GLN A 60 6.54 9.31 -8.31
N TYR A 61 5.86 10.02 -9.21
CA TYR A 61 5.21 11.28 -8.88
C TYR A 61 3.82 11.05 -8.30
N ARG A 62 3.58 11.59 -7.10
CA ARG A 62 2.28 11.51 -6.43
C ARG A 62 1.53 12.84 -6.57
N LYS A 63 0.58 12.89 -7.53
CA LYS A 63 -0.18 14.11 -7.84
C LYS A 63 -0.86 14.76 -6.62
N PRO A 64 -1.45 14.03 -5.66
CA PRO A 64 -2.07 14.65 -4.49
C PRO A 64 -1.10 15.48 -3.63
N LEU A 65 0.19 15.13 -3.65
CA LEU A 65 1.25 15.79 -2.87
C LEU A 65 2.18 16.64 -3.75
N GLU A 66 1.99 16.60 -5.09
CA GLU A 66 2.77 17.32 -6.11
C GLU A 66 4.28 17.13 -5.99
N MET A 67 4.72 15.92 -5.59
CA MET A 67 6.13 15.59 -5.44
C MET A 67 6.43 14.13 -5.78
N HIS A 68 7.72 13.82 -5.96
CA HIS A 68 8.18 12.44 -6.13
C HIS A 68 8.35 11.77 -4.76
N PHE A 69 7.94 10.52 -4.68
CA PHE A 69 8.11 9.65 -3.53
C PHE A 69 9.02 8.49 -3.86
N LEU A 70 9.78 8.04 -2.85
CA LEU A 70 10.45 6.75 -2.84
C LEU A 70 9.57 5.77 -2.05
N GLU A 71 9.12 4.73 -2.72
CA GLU A 71 8.16 3.77 -2.17
C GLU A 71 8.62 2.34 -2.48
N ILE A 72 8.12 1.36 -1.75
CA ILE A 72 8.17 -0.04 -2.19
C ILE A 72 7.14 -0.24 -3.31
N PRO A 73 7.34 -1.21 -4.24
CA PRO A 73 6.34 -1.59 -5.22
C PRO A 73 5.00 -1.84 -4.57
N ALA A 74 3.92 -1.25 -5.11
CA ALA A 74 2.60 -1.31 -4.50
C ALA A 74 1.51 -0.90 -5.48
N GLY A 75 0.37 -1.57 -5.41
CA GLY A 75 -0.80 -1.19 -6.19
C GLY A 75 -2.10 -1.58 -5.53
N LYS A 76 -3.20 -1.10 -6.11
CA LYS A 76 -4.55 -1.37 -5.62
C LYS A 76 -5.02 -2.76 -6.04
N LEU A 77 -5.95 -3.31 -5.29
CA LEU A 77 -6.74 -4.45 -5.75
C LEU A 77 -7.71 -4.00 -6.85
N ASP A 78 -7.85 -4.79 -7.91
CA ASP A 78 -8.80 -4.53 -8.99
C ASP A 78 -10.26 -4.65 -8.51
N SER A 79 -10.49 -5.52 -7.52
CA SER A 79 -11.76 -5.66 -6.82
C SER A 79 -11.55 -6.08 -5.37
N LYS A 80 -12.61 -6.00 -4.55
CA LYS A 80 -12.57 -6.50 -3.15
C LYS A 80 -12.40 -8.02 -3.06
N GLU A 81 -12.69 -8.74 -4.14
CA GLU A 81 -12.61 -10.20 -4.24
C GLU A 81 -11.24 -10.68 -4.76
N GLU A 82 -10.40 -9.78 -5.28
CA GLU A 82 -9.07 -10.13 -5.76
C GLU A 82 -8.21 -10.69 -4.60
N VAL A 83 -7.53 -11.81 -4.86
CA VAL A 83 -6.64 -12.41 -3.88
C VAL A 83 -5.40 -11.53 -3.70
N PRO A 84 -5.11 -10.99 -2.50
CA PRO A 84 -4.02 -10.05 -2.32
C PRO A 84 -2.64 -10.56 -2.77
N LEU A 85 -2.37 -11.87 -2.67
CA LEU A 85 -1.11 -12.43 -3.14
C LEU A 85 -0.98 -12.36 -4.67
N GLU A 86 -2.07 -12.58 -5.40
CA GLU A 86 -2.04 -12.51 -6.88
C GLU A 86 -1.88 -11.05 -7.34
N ALA A 87 -2.53 -10.11 -6.65
CA ALA A 87 -2.30 -8.68 -6.87
C ALA A 87 -0.83 -8.30 -6.60
N ALA A 88 -0.23 -8.78 -5.50
CA ALA A 88 1.17 -8.49 -5.17
C ALA A 88 2.15 -9.03 -6.24
N LYS A 89 1.87 -10.21 -6.81
CA LYS A 89 2.65 -10.77 -7.92
C LYS A 89 2.53 -9.93 -9.18
N ARG A 90 1.31 -9.52 -9.51
CA ARG A 90 1.00 -8.68 -10.67
C ARG A 90 1.71 -7.34 -10.58
N GLU A 91 1.55 -6.62 -9.47
CA GLU A 91 2.14 -5.30 -9.25
C GLU A 91 3.68 -5.34 -9.24
N LEU A 92 4.30 -6.37 -8.62
CA LEU A 92 5.75 -6.52 -8.65
C LEU A 92 6.25 -6.71 -10.10
N GLU A 93 5.53 -7.50 -10.90
CA GLU A 93 5.88 -7.74 -12.31
C GLU A 93 5.71 -6.47 -13.14
N GLU A 94 4.56 -5.80 -13.04
CA GLU A 94 4.20 -4.62 -13.84
C GLU A 94 5.12 -3.43 -13.55
N GLU A 95 5.40 -3.12 -12.28
CA GLU A 95 6.25 -1.98 -11.91
C GLU A 95 7.75 -2.24 -12.07
N THR A 96 8.20 -3.52 -11.99
CA THR A 96 9.65 -3.81 -11.86
C THR A 96 10.20 -4.86 -12.80
N ASN A 97 9.37 -5.54 -13.57
CA ASN A 97 9.74 -6.72 -14.37
C ASN A 97 10.34 -7.86 -13.53
N LEU A 98 10.06 -7.91 -12.24
CA LEU A 98 10.54 -8.96 -11.35
C LEU A 98 9.43 -9.96 -11.03
N VAL A 99 9.83 -11.24 -10.90
CA VAL A 99 9.00 -12.30 -10.35
C VAL A 99 9.73 -12.97 -9.20
N ALA A 100 8.99 -13.51 -8.25
CA ALA A 100 9.54 -14.17 -7.06
C ALA A 100 9.04 -15.60 -6.95
N SER A 101 9.91 -16.52 -6.49
CA SER A 101 9.52 -17.92 -6.26
C SER A 101 9.01 -18.19 -4.84
N GLU A 102 9.23 -17.27 -3.90
CA GLU A 102 8.79 -17.41 -2.51
C GLU A 102 8.13 -16.11 -2.04
N TRP A 103 7.01 -16.25 -1.34
CA TRP A 103 6.20 -15.14 -0.83
C TRP A 103 5.83 -15.36 0.64
N VAL A 104 6.05 -14.35 1.45
CA VAL A 104 5.68 -14.35 2.86
C VAL A 104 4.74 -13.18 3.11
N LYS A 105 3.52 -13.45 3.60
CA LYS A 105 2.64 -12.38 4.10
C LYS A 105 3.25 -11.83 5.38
N MET A 106 3.64 -10.56 5.37
CA MET A 106 4.22 -9.90 6.54
C MET A 106 3.12 -9.46 7.51
N MET A 107 2.21 -8.64 7.03
CA MET A 107 1.12 -8.06 7.83
C MET A 107 0.04 -7.45 6.93
N GLU A 108 -1.07 -7.05 7.56
CA GLU A 108 -2.07 -6.15 7.00
C GLU A 108 -2.07 -4.87 7.82
N MET A 109 -2.02 -3.73 7.17
CA MET A 109 -2.10 -2.42 7.81
C MET A 109 -3.31 -1.63 7.32
N VAL A 110 -3.76 -0.70 8.14
CA VAL A 110 -4.80 0.28 7.80
C VAL A 110 -4.13 1.63 7.64
N SER A 111 -4.38 2.33 6.54
CA SER A 111 -3.70 3.60 6.25
C SER A 111 -4.24 4.76 7.08
N THR A 112 -5.53 5.01 7.02
CA THR A 112 -6.20 6.18 7.63
C THR A 112 -7.55 5.81 8.25
N PRO A 113 -7.58 5.02 9.36
CA PRO A 113 -8.80 4.42 9.90
C PRO A 113 -9.83 5.43 10.42
N GLY A 114 -9.46 6.71 10.52
CA GLY A 114 -10.38 7.76 10.94
C GLY A 114 -11.47 8.11 9.93
N PHE A 115 -11.23 7.81 8.64
CA PHE A 115 -12.20 8.13 7.58
C PHE A 115 -12.13 7.22 6.34
N CYS A 116 -11.15 6.33 6.25
CA CYS A 116 -10.97 5.44 5.09
C CYS A 116 -10.87 3.98 5.54
N ASP A 117 -11.51 3.09 4.78
CA ASP A 117 -11.46 1.64 5.01
C ASP A 117 -10.30 0.94 4.30
N GLU A 118 -9.36 1.70 3.72
CA GLU A 118 -8.23 1.12 3.00
C GLU A 118 -7.38 0.22 3.87
N LYS A 119 -7.23 -1.02 3.43
CA LYS A 119 -6.30 -2.00 3.97
C LYS A 119 -5.21 -2.27 2.96
N ILE A 120 -3.97 -2.31 3.43
CA ILE A 120 -2.80 -2.62 2.61
C ILE A 120 -2.18 -3.91 3.14
N THR A 121 -2.14 -4.95 2.31
CA THR A 121 -1.45 -6.20 2.66
C THR A 121 0.00 -6.12 2.21
N LEU A 122 0.94 -6.24 3.15
CA LEU A 122 2.37 -6.26 2.87
C LEU A 122 2.86 -7.69 2.71
N PHE A 123 3.59 -7.93 1.62
CA PHE A 123 4.29 -9.19 1.35
C PHE A 123 5.79 -8.97 1.26
N GLN A 124 6.56 -9.96 1.66
CA GLN A 124 7.97 -10.08 1.28
C GLN A 124 8.09 -11.07 0.11
N ALA A 125 8.70 -10.62 -0.98
CA ALA A 125 9.04 -11.44 -2.12
C ALA A 125 10.53 -11.82 -2.05
N LYS A 126 10.85 -13.12 -2.14
CA LYS A 126 12.20 -13.66 -2.07
C LYS A 126 12.55 -14.39 -3.37
N ASN A 127 13.85 -14.57 -3.59
CA ASN A 127 14.38 -15.25 -4.78
C ASN A 127 13.84 -14.62 -6.08
N VAL A 128 13.97 -13.29 -6.17
CA VAL A 128 13.49 -12.53 -7.32
C VAL A 128 14.40 -12.70 -8.53
N THR A 129 13.79 -12.85 -9.69
CA THR A 129 14.45 -12.92 -11.00
C THR A 129 13.76 -11.97 -11.99
N ILE A 130 14.48 -11.57 -13.02
CA ILE A 130 13.92 -10.77 -14.11
C ILE A 130 13.08 -11.68 -15.00
N LYS A 131 11.89 -11.20 -15.37
CA LYS A 131 11.02 -11.82 -16.36
C LYS A 131 11.21 -11.11 -17.69
N GLU A 132 11.75 -11.81 -18.69
CA GLU A 132 12.08 -11.21 -20.00
C GLU A 132 10.84 -10.74 -20.78
N ASP A 133 9.70 -11.45 -20.64
CA ASP A 133 8.42 -11.13 -21.27
C ASP A 133 7.42 -10.56 -20.25
N ALA A 134 7.86 -9.65 -19.39
CA ALA A 134 6.98 -9.02 -18.40
C ALA A 134 5.91 -8.16 -19.09
N LYS A 135 4.75 -8.08 -18.46
CA LYS A 135 3.68 -7.18 -18.90
C LYS A 135 4.17 -5.74 -18.79
N PRO A 136 3.88 -4.87 -19.76
CA PRO A 136 4.18 -3.45 -19.61
C PRO A 136 3.37 -2.87 -18.44
N ALA A 137 3.96 -1.89 -17.77
CA ALA A 137 3.24 -1.04 -16.83
C ALA A 137 2.05 -0.34 -17.53
N ASP A 138 1.08 0.11 -16.76
CA ASP A 138 -0.03 0.91 -17.28
C ASP A 138 0.52 2.17 -18.02
N GLU A 139 -0.15 2.60 -19.09
CA GLU A 139 0.34 3.71 -19.96
C GLU A 139 0.51 5.04 -19.21
N ASP A 140 -0.14 5.20 -18.07
CA ASP A 140 -0.08 6.39 -17.20
C ASP A 140 0.83 6.20 -15.97
N GLU A 141 1.54 5.07 -15.85
CA GLU A 141 2.48 4.78 -14.77
C GLU A 141 3.94 4.99 -15.21
N PHE A 142 4.58 5.97 -14.59
CA PHE A 142 5.99 6.29 -14.81
C PHE A 142 6.76 6.08 -13.50
N VAL A 143 7.47 4.96 -13.42
CA VAL A 143 8.25 4.57 -12.25
C VAL A 143 9.74 4.42 -12.60
N GLU A 144 10.61 4.85 -11.69
CA GLU A 144 12.04 4.62 -11.73
C GLU A 144 12.42 3.58 -10.68
N ILE A 145 13.06 2.50 -11.10
CA ILE A 145 13.45 1.39 -10.21
C ILE A 145 14.80 1.68 -9.59
N LEU A 146 14.91 1.53 -8.25
CA LEU A 146 16.14 1.75 -7.51
C LEU A 146 16.42 0.59 -6.54
N TRP A 147 17.69 0.22 -6.45
CA TRP A 147 18.18 -0.69 -5.41
C TRP A 147 19.04 0.10 -4.43
N MET A 148 18.54 0.31 -3.22
CA MET A 148 19.21 1.13 -2.21
C MET A 148 19.66 0.28 -1.02
N PRO A 149 20.90 0.43 -0.50
CA PRO A 149 21.33 -0.24 0.70
C PRO A 149 20.35 0.02 1.85
N LEU A 150 19.95 -1.02 2.58
CA LEU A 150 18.94 -0.90 3.65
C LEU A 150 19.35 0.14 4.71
N GLU A 151 20.66 0.27 4.98
CA GLU A 151 21.18 1.30 5.90
C GLU A 151 20.94 2.74 5.38
N GLU A 152 21.04 2.93 4.07
CA GLU A 152 20.73 4.22 3.43
C GLU A 152 19.24 4.52 3.48
N VAL A 153 18.40 3.52 3.22
CA VAL A 153 16.93 3.63 3.36
C VAL A 153 16.59 4.10 4.78
N MET A 154 17.17 3.48 5.81
CA MET A 154 16.92 3.86 7.21
C MET A 154 17.36 5.30 7.51
N LYS A 155 18.50 5.75 6.97
CA LYS A 155 18.96 7.14 7.10
C LYS A 155 17.99 8.12 6.43
N LYS A 156 17.50 7.79 5.24
CA LYS A 156 16.52 8.62 4.51
C LYS A 156 15.17 8.71 5.22
N ILE A 157 14.72 7.63 5.87
CA ILE A 157 13.54 7.64 6.74
C ILE A 157 13.76 8.61 7.93
N GLN A 158 14.91 8.51 8.61
CA GLN A 158 15.24 9.41 9.74
C GLN A 158 15.34 10.89 9.32
N ALA A 159 15.79 11.14 8.10
CA ALA A 159 15.89 12.49 7.52
C ALA A 159 14.55 13.03 6.99
N GLY A 160 13.49 12.19 6.96
CA GLY A 160 12.19 12.56 6.38
C GLY A 160 12.16 12.58 4.84
N GLU A 161 13.20 12.06 4.17
CA GLU A 161 13.25 11.95 2.71
C GLU A 161 12.42 10.77 2.19
N ILE A 162 12.23 9.73 3.00
CA ILE A 162 11.27 8.65 2.78
C ILE A 162 10.18 8.80 3.83
N ALA A 163 8.98 9.18 3.40
CA ALA A 163 7.84 9.51 4.25
C ALA A 163 6.62 8.61 3.99
N ASP A 164 6.69 7.69 3.02
CA ASP A 164 5.62 6.75 2.73
C ASP A 164 5.51 5.69 3.83
N ALA A 165 4.33 5.58 4.45
CA ALA A 165 4.11 4.74 5.63
C ALA A 165 4.39 3.24 5.37
N LYS A 166 3.90 2.68 4.26
CA LYS A 166 4.11 1.27 3.92
C LYS A 166 5.59 0.95 3.71
N THR A 167 6.33 1.88 3.11
CA THR A 167 7.78 1.76 2.87
C THR A 167 8.55 1.83 4.18
N ILE A 168 8.20 2.76 5.08
CA ILE A 168 8.79 2.86 6.41
C ILE A 168 8.60 1.56 7.20
N ILE A 169 7.38 1.03 7.23
CA ILE A 169 7.05 -0.21 7.93
C ILE A 169 7.84 -1.39 7.35
N ALA A 170 7.89 -1.52 6.03
CA ALA A 170 8.64 -2.59 5.36
C ALA A 170 10.15 -2.50 5.62
N ALA A 171 10.73 -1.30 5.58
CA ALA A 171 12.14 -1.07 5.87
C ALA A 171 12.49 -1.40 7.33
N GLN A 172 11.65 -0.98 8.28
CA GLN A 172 11.82 -1.30 9.70
C GLN A 172 11.70 -2.81 9.95
N TYR A 173 10.73 -3.47 9.30
CA TYR A 173 10.62 -4.93 9.35
C TYR A 173 11.90 -5.61 8.85
N ALA A 174 12.39 -5.23 7.67
CA ALA A 174 13.63 -5.77 7.12
C ALA A 174 14.83 -5.49 8.01
N TRP A 175 14.89 -4.32 8.66
CA TRP A 175 15.95 -3.96 9.58
C TRP A 175 15.96 -4.82 10.85
N MET A 176 14.81 -5.11 11.42
CA MET A 176 14.67 -5.96 12.60
C MET A 176 15.02 -7.43 12.33
N HIS A 177 14.82 -7.91 11.09
CA HIS A 177 15.11 -9.29 10.67
C HIS A 177 16.39 -9.40 9.84
N LYS A 178 17.30 -8.42 9.95
CA LYS A 178 18.58 -8.41 9.25
C LYS A 178 19.49 -9.50 9.83
N GLY A 179 19.68 -10.59 9.08
CA GLY A 179 20.52 -11.72 9.49
C GLY A 179 19.79 -13.04 9.66
N GLU A 180 18.46 -13.05 9.48
CA GLU A 180 17.65 -14.25 9.27
C GLU A 180 17.62 -14.60 7.77
#